data_722c29cd475144eb635c05be35b6e3be
#
_entry.id   722c29cd475144eb635c05be35b6e3be
#
_cell.length_a   1.000
_cell.length_b   1.000
_cell.length_c   1.000
_cell.angle_alpha   90.00
_cell.angle_beta   90.00
_cell.angle_gamma   90.00
#
_symmetry.space_group_name_H-M   'P 1'
#
loop_
_entity.id
_entity.type
_entity.pdbx_description
1 polymer ?
#
loop_
_entity_poly.entity_id
_entity_poly.type
_entity_poly.pdbx_seq_one_letter_code
_entity_poly.pdbx_strand_id
1 'polypeptide(L)'
;MTPQAKTPLDLDPIPPFERLTRLLEEAEHETSTARTQLEQAHGQMAVIQRERDRAVSTIRKLNREAFFDLARRAEQRDGESPLHTARIGAYSGLIAASLGSTATWCELLEGAAQMHDIGKIGIHDSILSKTGPLTTEEWRLMREHPRIGAAIIGQSDEPLLQLAGEIAMTHHEHYNGAGYPLGLCGRDIPLAGRIVAVADFFDALTHDRSYRKALPVDTVLSMIRERRGEQFDPQVVDAFMSIAEQIKQTRQRMVEKERIYQATEGWDGDWWMLA
;
A
#
# COMPACT_ATOMS: atom_id res chain seq x y z
N MET A 1 -13.82 31.79 -89.06
CA MET A 1 -13.91 30.82 -87.94
C MET A 1 -14.59 31.52 -86.77
N THR A 2 -15.86 31.27 -86.61
CA THR A 2 -16.72 31.82 -85.53
C THR A 2 -16.60 30.98 -84.32
N PRO A 3 -16.43 31.55 -83.11
CA PRO A 3 -16.42 30.74 -81.88
C PRO A 3 -17.83 30.30 -81.46
N GLN A 4 -17.97 29.00 -81.26
CA GLN A 4 -19.21 28.37 -80.76
C GLN A 4 -19.47 28.90 -79.33
N ALA A 5 -20.69 29.40 -79.16
CA ALA A 5 -21.24 29.75 -77.84
C ALA A 5 -21.40 28.50 -76.96
N LYS A 6 -20.91 28.57 -75.70
CA LYS A 6 -21.16 27.58 -74.65
C LYS A 6 -22.66 27.60 -74.36
N THR A 7 -23.29 26.45 -74.44
CA THR A 7 -24.65 26.14 -74.03
C THR A 7 -24.83 26.56 -72.51
N PRO A 8 -26.02 27.10 -72.16
CA PRO A 8 -26.32 27.39 -70.77
C PRO A 8 -26.39 26.10 -69.96
N LEU A 9 -25.87 26.14 -68.73
CA LEU A 9 -26.06 25.09 -67.73
C LEU A 9 -27.53 24.75 -67.64
N ASP A 10 -27.89 23.49 -67.89
CA ASP A 10 -29.18 22.90 -67.57
C ASP A 10 -29.39 23.02 -66.05
N LEU A 11 -30.07 24.05 -65.65
CA LEU A 11 -30.59 24.21 -64.32
C LEU A 11 -31.87 23.41 -64.24
N ASP A 12 -31.83 22.32 -63.50
CA ASP A 12 -32.92 21.42 -63.18
C ASP A 12 -34.16 22.26 -62.81
N PRO A 13 -35.36 22.07 -63.37
CA PRO A 13 -36.51 22.94 -63.24
C PRO A 13 -37.32 22.69 -61.95
N ILE A 14 -36.63 22.38 -60.83
CA ILE A 14 -37.32 22.22 -59.54
C ILE A 14 -37.66 23.61 -59.00
N PRO A 15 -38.92 23.88 -58.63
CA PRO A 15 -39.32 25.15 -58.02
C PRO A 15 -38.45 25.44 -56.74
N PRO A 16 -38.07 26.69 -56.49
CA PRO A 16 -37.19 27.04 -55.36
C PRO A 16 -37.69 26.52 -54.01
N PHE A 17 -38.98 26.42 -53.81
CA PHE A 17 -39.60 25.90 -52.60
C PHE A 17 -39.40 24.37 -52.43
N GLU A 18 -39.57 23.59 -53.46
CA GLU A 18 -39.35 22.13 -53.42
C GLU A 18 -37.86 21.78 -53.19
N ARG A 19 -36.97 22.60 -53.73
CA ARG A 19 -35.51 22.47 -53.48
C ARG A 19 -35.15 22.74 -52.00
N LEU A 20 -35.77 23.76 -51.41
CA LEU A 20 -35.56 24.05 -49.99
C LEU A 20 -36.13 22.96 -49.09
N THR A 21 -37.30 22.44 -49.38
CA THR A 21 -37.91 21.32 -48.62
C THR A 21 -37.02 20.10 -48.65
N ARG A 22 -36.51 19.75 -49.82
CA ARG A 22 -35.58 18.60 -49.99
C ARG A 22 -34.30 18.77 -49.19
N LEU A 23 -33.69 19.96 -49.21
CA LEU A 23 -32.48 20.27 -48.40
C LEU A 23 -32.77 20.19 -46.90
N LEU A 24 -33.94 20.59 -46.47
CA LEU A 24 -34.34 20.47 -45.04
C LEU A 24 -34.50 18.99 -44.64
N GLU A 25 -35.19 18.17 -45.47
CA GLU A 25 -35.33 16.72 -45.21
C GLU A 25 -33.97 15.99 -45.22
N GLU A 26 -33.08 16.33 -46.12
CA GLU A 26 -31.70 15.81 -46.13
C GLU A 26 -30.93 16.20 -44.86
N ALA A 27 -31.02 17.46 -44.42
CA ALA A 27 -30.37 17.93 -43.21
C ALA A 27 -30.95 17.30 -41.94
N GLU A 28 -32.28 17.11 -41.87
CA GLU A 28 -32.95 16.39 -40.78
C GLU A 28 -32.51 14.91 -40.71
N HIS A 29 -32.38 14.25 -41.85
CA HIS A 29 -31.92 12.88 -41.93
C HIS A 29 -30.46 12.74 -41.48
N GLU A 30 -29.57 13.64 -41.93
CA GLU A 30 -28.17 13.68 -41.52
C GLU A 30 -28.03 13.93 -40.02
N THR A 31 -28.78 14.88 -39.44
CA THR A 31 -28.75 15.15 -38.01
C THR A 31 -29.27 13.99 -37.17
N SER A 32 -30.33 13.31 -37.62
CA SER A 32 -30.84 12.10 -36.98
C SER A 32 -29.83 10.96 -37.00
N THR A 33 -29.16 10.75 -38.13
CA THR A 33 -28.11 9.72 -38.27
C THR A 33 -26.91 10.03 -37.36
N ALA A 34 -26.43 11.27 -37.35
CA ALA A 34 -25.33 11.70 -36.52
C ALA A 34 -25.67 11.52 -35.03
N ARG A 35 -26.90 11.83 -34.62
CA ARG A 35 -27.38 11.63 -33.24
C ARG A 35 -27.33 10.15 -32.83
N THR A 36 -27.82 9.26 -33.69
CA THR A 36 -27.79 7.81 -33.44
C THR A 36 -26.37 7.28 -33.33
N GLN A 37 -25.46 7.73 -34.20
CA GLN A 37 -24.05 7.38 -34.11
C GLN A 37 -23.39 7.87 -32.84
N LEU A 38 -23.71 9.09 -32.38
CA LEU A 38 -23.21 9.65 -31.14
C LEU A 38 -23.70 8.84 -29.92
N GLU A 39 -24.97 8.46 -29.87
CA GLU A 39 -25.54 7.62 -28.81
C GLU A 39 -24.86 6.24 -28.76
N GLN A 40 -24.59 5.63 -29.91
CA GLN A 40 -23.86 4.36 -30.02
C GLN A 40 -22.40 4.52 -29.52
N ALA A 41 -21.71 5.57 -29.93
CA ALA A 41 -20.34 5.85 -29.49
C ALA A 41 -20.27 6.09 -27.97
N HIS A 42 -21.21 6.83 -27.38
CA HIS A 42 -21.32 7.01 -25.93
C HIS A 42 -21.53 5.68 -25.20
N GLY A 43 -22.40 4.80 -25.74
CA GLY A 43 -22.62 3.46 -25.19
C GLY A 43 -21.36 2.61 -25.20
N GLN A 44 -20.63 2.60 -26.31
CA GLN A 44 -19.35 1.88 -26.43
C GLN A 44 -18.28 2.44 -25.47
N MET A 45 -18.18 3.77 -25.36
CA MET A 45 -17.23 4.41 -24.46
C MET A 45 -17.51 4.05 -22.99
N ALA A 46 -18.78 3.99 -22.58
CA ALA A 46 -19.17 3.57 -21.25
C ALA A 46 -18.82 2.08 -20.94
N VAL A 47 -18.87 1.21 -21.95
CA VAL A 47 -18.41 -0.20 -21.81
C VAL A 47 -16.90 -0.25 -21.63
N ILE A 48 -16.15 0.41 -22.51
CA ILE A 48 -14.67 0.45 -22.46
C ILE A 48 -14.18 1.03 -21.12
N GLN A 49 -14.82 2.10 -20.62
CA GLN A 49 -14.48 2.66 -19.32
C GLN A 49 -14.66 1.66 -18.17
N ARG A 50 -15.80 0.94 -18.16
CA ARG A 50 -16.05 -0.11 -17.14
C ARG A 50 -15.03 -1.25 -17.19
N GLU A 51 -14.68 -1.69 -18.39
CA GLU A 51 -13.66 -2.74 -18.57
C GLU A 51 -12.28 -2.27 -18.11
N ARG A 52 -11.90 -1.04 -18.47
CA ARG A 52 -10.67 -0.42 -17.99
C ARG A 52 -10.63 -0.34 -16.46
N ASP A 53 -11.70 0.12 -15.84
CA ASP A 53 -11.76 0.29 -14.38
C ASP A 53 -11.68 -1.07 -13.66
N ARG A 54 -12.30 -2.12 -14.22
CA ARG A 54 -12.15 -3.49 -13.72
C ARG A 54 -10.71 -4.00 -13.88
N ALA A 55 -10.09 -3.79 -15.02
CA ALA A 55 -8.71 -4.21 -15.27
C ALA A 55 -7.74 -3.49 -14.31
N VAL A 56 -7.89 -2.18 -14.14
CA VAL A 56 -7.08 -1.40 -13.19
C VAL A 56 -7.25 -1.90 -11.76
N SER A 57 -8.49 -2.16 -11.33
CA SER A 57 -8.77 -2.72 -9.99
C SER A 57 -8.11 -4.09 -9.79
N THR A 58 -8.19 -4.96 -10.81
CA THR A 58 -7.56 -6.28 -10.77
C THR A 58 -6.04 -6.18 -10.67
N ILE A 59 -5.41 -5.32 -11.48
CA ILE A 59 -3.96 -5.10 -11.45
C ILE A 59 -3.52 -4.58 -10.07
N ARG A 60 -4.24 -3.62 -9.50
CA ARG A 60 -3.95 -3.10 -8.16
C ARG A 60 -4.03 -4.19 -7.09
N LYS A 61 -5.06 -5.05 -7.16
CA LYS A 61 -5.20 -6.18 -6.25
C LYS A 61 -4.00 -7.14 -6.36
N LEU A 62 -3.66 -7.57 -7.58
CA LEU A 62 -2.53 -8.47 -7.83
C LEU A 62 -1.20 -7.88 -7.39
N ASN A 63 -0.99 -6.59 -7.63
CA ASN A 63 0.22 -5.90 -7.16
C ASN A 63 0.32 -5.92 -5.63
N ARG A 64 -0.75 -5.60 -4.92
CA ARG A 64 -0.77 -5.67 -3.45
C ARG A 64 -0.44 -7.07 -2.94
N GLU A 65 -1.10 -8.09 -3.48
CA GLU A 65 -0.84 -9.49 -3.10
C GLU A 65 0.63 -9.88 -3.33
N ALA A 66 1.21 -9.47 -4.47
CA ALA A 66 2.61 -9.72 -4.76
C ALA A 66 3.56 -9.03 -3.76
N PHE A 67 3.29 -7.77 -3.38
CA PHE A 67 4.09 -7.06 -2.38
C PHE A 67 3.96 -7.68 -0.99
N PHE A 68 2.75 -8.07 -0.57
CA PHE A 68 2.56 -8.77 0.70
C PHE A 68 3.30 -10.12 0.74
N ASP A 69 3.23 -10.91 -0.34
CA ASP A 69 3.96 -12.18 -0.40
C ASP A 69 5.49 -11.95 -0.38
N LEU A 70 5.95 -10.93 -1.08
CA LEU A 70 7.37 -10.57 -1.09
C LEU A 70 7.85 -10.11 0.30
N ALA A 71 7.09 -9.26 0.99
CA ALA A 71 7.40 -8.81 2.35
C ALA A 71 7.45 -9.99 3.33
N ARG A 72 6.47 -10.86 3.30
CA ARG A 72 6.43 -12.08 4.11
C ARG A 72 7.62 -12.99 3.88
N ARG A 73 8.02 -13.19 2.61
CA ARG A 73 9.22 -14.01 2.27
C ARG A 73 10.51 -13.35 2.75
N ALA A 74 10.59 -12.02 2.72
CA ALA A 74 11.73 -11.30 3.25
C ALA A 74 11.91 -11.54 4.76
N GLU A 75 10.80 -11.48 5.52
CA GLU A 75 10.77 -11.75 6.96
C GLU A 75 11.08 -13.21 7.32
N GLN A 76 10.55 -14.17 6.55
CA GLN A 76 10.86 -15.58 6.76
C GLN A 76 12.35 -15.89 6.60
N ARG A 77 13.07 -15.18 5.71
CA ARG A 77 14.53 -15.29 5.57
C ARG A 77 15.29 -14.79 6.80
N ASP A 78 14.74 -13.80 7.50
CA ASP A 78 15.26 -13.27 8.77
C ASP A 78 14.90 -14.14 9.99
N GLY A 79 14.15 -15.22 9.76
CA GLY A 79 13.70 -16.15 10.81
C GLY A 79 12.52 -15.63 11.62
N GLU A 80 11.81 -14.63 11.11
CA GLU A 80 10.58 -14.15 11.71
C GLU A 80 9.40 -15.10 11.46
N SER A 81 8.44 -15.03 12.36
CA SER A 81 7.22 -15.81 12.26
C SER A 81 6.39 -15.40 11.04
N PRO A 82 5.67 -16.34 10.39
CA PRO A 82 4.82 -16.03 9.25
C PRO A 82 3.75 -14.95 9.51
N LEU A 83 3.35 -14.77 10.77
CA LEU A 83 2.34 -13.78 11.16
C LEU A 83 2.92 -12.47 11.70
N HIS A 84 4.25 -12.30 11.72
CA HIS A 84 4.91 -11.07 12.18
C HIS A 84 4.34 -9.83 11.47
N THR A 85 4.36 -9.83 10.13
CA THR A 85 3.87 -8.69 9.34
C THR A 85 2.41 -8.37 9.63
N ALA A 86 1.55 -9.39 9.76
CA ALA A 86 0.14 -9.20 10.10
C ALA A 86 -0.04 -8.63 11.51
N ARG A 87 0.80 -9.04 12.50
CA ARG A 87 0.76 -8.48 13.85
C ARG A 87 1.16 -7.01 13.85
N ILE A 88 2.23 -6.65 13.12
CA ILE A 88 2.65 -5.23 12.96
C ILE A 88 1.51 -4.40 12.38
N GLY A 89 0.83 -4.90 11.32
CA GLY A 89 -0.35 -4.24 10.76
C GLY A 89 -1.42 -4.00 11.82
N ALA A 90 -1.87 -5.06 12.49
CA ALA A 90 -2.94 -4.99 13.48
C ALA A 90 -2.62 -4.03 14.64
N TYR A 91 -1.40 -4.06 15.19
CA TYR A 91 -1.00 -3.13 16.25
C TYR A 91 -0.97 -1.70 15.74
N SER A 92 -0.45 -1.46 14.52
CA SER A 92 -0.38 -0.13 13.93
C SER A 92 -1.77 0.47 13.72
N GLY A 93 -2.73 -0.32 13.22
CA GLY A 93 -4.14 0.09 13.07
C GLY A 93 -4.78 0.47 14.41
N LEU A 94 -4.56 -0.32 15.47
CA LEU A 94 -5.06 -0.05 16.82
C LEU A 94 -4.45 1.23 17.41
N ILE A 95 -3.14 1.45 17.26
CA ILE A 95 -2.47 2.67 17.73
C ILE A 95 -3.04 3.89 17.00
N ALA A 96 -3.19 3.79 15.66
CA ALA A 96 -3.77 4.85 14.84
C ALA A 96 -5.19 5.22 15.28
N ALA A 97 -6.03 4.23 15.56
CA ALA A 97 -7.39 4.44 16.05
C ALA A 97 -7.38 5.14 17.42
N SER A 98 -6.48 4.76 18.33
CA SER A 98 -6.30 5.40 19.64
C SER A 98 -5.83 6.85 19.54
N LEU A 99 -5.11 7.20 18.47
CA LEU A 99 -4.71 8.57 18.15
C LEU A 99 -5.85 9.39 17.51
N GLY A 100 -7.03 8.81 17.28
CA GLY A 100 -8.20 9.47 16.69
C GLY A 100 -8.16 9.54 15.15
N SER A 101 -7.38 8.70 14.50
CA SER A 101 -7.35 8.61 13.03
C SER A 101 -8.66 8.06 12.46
N THR A 102 -8.97 8.38 11.20
CA THR A 102 -10.15 7.86 10.52
C THR A 102 -10.03 6.34 10.30
N ALA A 103 -11.16 5.62 10.27
CA ALA A 103 -11.17 4.18 10.00
C ALA A 103 -10.44 3.84 8.69
N THR A 104 -10.67 4.59 7.63
CA THR A 104 -10.00 4.42 6.33
C THR A 104 -8.48 4.53 6.43
N TRP A 105 -7.96 5.48 7.24
CA TRP A 105 -6.52 5.62 7.43
C TRP A 105 -5.95 4.49 8.30
N CYS A 106 -6.70 4.04 9.30
CA CYS A 106 -6.30 2.88 10.13
C CYS A 106 -6.17 1.61 9.27
N GLU A 107 -7.15 1.32 8.42
CA GLU A 107 -7.11 0.19 7.48
C GLU A 107 -5.94 0.31 6.48
N LEU A 108 -5.70 1.51 5.97
CA LEU A 108 -4.59 1.77 5.06
C LEU A 108 -3.25 1.52 5.75
N LEU A 109 -3.08 2.01 6.98
CA LEU A 109 -1.87 1.82 7.78
C LEU A 109 -1.67 0.35 8.13
N GLU A 110 -2.72 -0.36 8.52
CA GLU A 110 -2.68 -1.79 8.82
C GLU A 110 -2.13 -2.60 7.63
N GLY A 111 -2.60 -2.31 6.42
CA GLY A 111 -2.06 -2.92 5.20
C GLY A 111 -0.63 -2.50 4.91
N ALA A 112 -0.34 -1.21 4.93
CA ALA A 112 0.97 -0.67 4.55
C ALA A 112 2.10 -1.09 5.51
N ALA A 113 1.82 -1.17 6.80
CA ALA A 113 2.78 -1.56 7.83
C ALA A 113 3.33 -2.98 7.65
N GLN A 114 2.58 -3.87 6.99
CA GLN A 114 3.01 -5.23 6.70
C GLN A 114 4.21 -5.31 5.75
N MET A 115 4.52 -4.21 5.05
CA MET A 115 5.62 -4.13 4.08
C MET A 115 6.85 -3.37 4.62
N HIS A 116 6.89 -3.03 5.93
CA HIS A 116 7.93 -2.19 6.51
C HIS A 116 9.35 -2.70 6.22
N ASP A 117 9.55 -4.00 6.28
CA ASP A 117 10.84 -4.68 6.16
C ASP A 117 11.06 -5.41 4.81
N ILE A 118 10.24 -5.12 3.78
CA ILE A 118 10.37 -5.73 2.44
C ILE A 118 11.79 -5.60 1.86
N GLY A 119 12.52 -4.57 2.25
CA GLY A 119 13.89 -4.33 1.80
C GLY A 119 14.92 -5.32 2.30
N LYS A 120 14.61 -6.14 3.31
CA LYS A 120 15.47 -7.26 3.74
C LYS A 120 15.73 -8.26 2.61
N ILE A 121 14.89 -8.28 1.56
CA ILE A 121 15.15 -9.11 0.38
C ILE A 121 16.47 -8.77 -0.32
N GLY A 122 16.94 -7.53 -0.20
CA GLY A 122 18.22 -7.07 -0.73
C GLY A 122 19.41 -7.28 0.20
N ILE A 123 19.20 -7.81 1.40
CA ILE A 123 20.26 -8.10 2.37
C ILE A 123 20.73 -9.55 2.19
N HIS A 124 22.05 -9.76 2.24
CA HIS A 124 22.64 -11.07 2.04
C HIS A 124 22.34 -12.01 3.21
N ASP A 125 22.10 -13.30 2.93
CA ASP A 125 21.73 -14.30 3.95
C ASP A 125 22.77 -14.45 5.06
N SER A 126 24.06 -14.30 4.76
CA SER A 126 25.13 -14.36 5.77
C SER A 126 25.02 -13.25 6.84
N ILE A 127 24.28 -12.18 6.56
CA ILE A 127 24.00 -11.11 7.51
C ILE A 127 22.68 -11.39 8.23
N LEU A 128 21.62 -11.70 7.48
CA LEU A 128 20.29 -11.96 8.03
C LEU A 128 20.25 -13.14 9.00
N SER A 129 20.86 -14.28 8.61
CA SER A 129 20.84 -15.52 9.40
C SER A 129 21.99 -15.63 10.41
N LYS A 130 22.76 -14.56 10.62
CA LYS A 130 23.90 -14.57 11.55
C LYS A 130 23.44 -14.73 12.99
N THR A 131 23.87 -15.77 13.66
CA THR A 131 23.51 -16.06 15.07
C THR A 131 24.30 -15.25 16.10
N GLY A 132 25.39 -14.58 15.68
CA GLY A 132 26.23 -13.71 16.52
C GLY A 132 26.03 -12.22 16.24
N PRO A 133 26.71 -11.34 16.98
CA PRO A 133 26.63 -9.91 16.74
C PRO A 133 27.13 -9.53 15.34
N LEU A 134 26.45 -8.59 14.70
CA LEU A 134 26.90 -8.01 13.44
C LEU A 134 28.14 -7.15 13.65
N THR A 135 29.11 -7.22 12.74
CA THR A 135 30.23 -6.28 12.67
C THR A 135 29.74 -4.89 12.26
N THR A 136 30.57 -3.88 12.40
CA THR A 136 30.24 -2.50 11.99
C THR A 136 29.85 -2.43 10.50
N GLU A 137 30.58 -3.19 9.64
CA GLU A 137 30.29 -3.22 8.19
C GLU A 137 28.97 -3.95 7.88
N GLU A 138 28.71 -5.08 8.55
CA GLU A 138 27.43 -5.80 8.40
C GLU A 138 26.25 -4.94 8.89
N TRP A 139 26.43 -4.20 9.99
CA TRP A 139 25.43 -3.22 10.45
C TRP A 139 25.18 -2.13 9.42
N ARG A 140 26.22 -1.61 8.78
CA ARG A 140 26.08 -0.62 7.71
C ARG A 140 25.22 -1.17 6.56
N LEU A 141 25.46 -2.42 6.15
CA LEU A 141 24.68 -3.08 5.12
C LEU A 141 23.23 -3.37 5.58
N MET A 142 23.03 -3.85 6.80
CA MET A 142 21.70 -4.08 7.36
C MET A 142 20.86 -2.80 7.36
N ARG A 143 21.45 -1.65 7.69
CA ARG A 143 20.74 -0.34 7.71
C ARG A 143 20.35 0.19 6.32
N GLU A 144 20.69 -0.50 5.24
CA GLU A 144 20.23 -0.15 3.90
C GLU A 144 18.84 -0.71 3.57
N HIS A 145 18.30 -1.70 4.34
CA HIS A 145 16.99 -2.27 4.02
C HIS A 145 15.85 -1.24 3.94
N PRO A 146 15.80 -0.14 4.72
CA PRO A 146 14.76 0.87 4.57
C PRO A 146 14.80 1.54 3.18
N ARG A 147 15.99 1.88 2.69
CA ARG A 147 16.18 2.48 1.35
C ARG A 147 15.86 1.48 0.25
N ILE A 148 16.30 0.23 0.41
CA ILE A 148 16.01 -0.86 -0.52
C ILE A 148 14.51 -1.12 -0.58
N GLY A 149 13.82 -1.16 0.57
CA GLY A 149 12.37 -1.36 0.66
C GLY A 149 11.59 -0.26 -0.04
N ALA A 150 11.91 0.99 0.24
CA ALA A 150 11.32 2.12 -0.45
C ALA A 150 11.58 2.10 -1.96
N ALA A 151 12.77 1.67 -2.39
CA ALA A 151 13.10 1.52 -3.82
C ALA A 151 12.35 0.38 -4.50
N ILE A 152 12.14 -0.76 -3.81
CA ILE A 152 11.35 -1.91 -4.32
C ILE A 152 9.88 -1.51 -4.52
N ILE A 153 9.28 -0.82 -3.55
CA ILE A 153 7.90 -0.33 -3.65
C ILE A 153 7.80 0.72 -4.75
N GLY A 154 8.84 1.55 -4.91
CA GLY A 154 8.94 2.55 -5.95
C GLY A 154 7.92 3.67 -5.82
N GLN A 155 7.75 4.43 -6.92
CA GLN A 155 6.69 5.45 -7.01
C GLN A 155 5.39 4.78 -7.49
N SER A 156 4.32 4.97 -6.75
CA SER A 156 3.00 4.43 -7.06
C SER A 156 1.94 5.50 -6.82
N ASP A 157 0.89 5.50 -7.65
CA ASP A 157 -0.31 6.33 -7.43
C ASP A 157 -1.29 5.66 -6.44
N GLU A 158 -0.97 4.48 -5.96
CA GLU A 158 -1.80 3.74 -5.01
C GLU A 158 -1.49 4.18 -3.57
N PRO A 159 -2.47 4.71 -2.81
CA PRO A 159 -2.24 5.24 -1.45
C PRO A 159 -1.59 4.23 -0.51
N LEU A 160 -1.94 2.94 -0.62
CA LEU A 160 -1.36 1.89 0.21
C LEU A 160 0.14 1.73 -0.05
N LEU A 161 0.56 1.70 -1.31
CA LEU A 161 1.98 1.55 -1.66
C LEU A 161 2.77 2.82 -1.36
N GLN A 162 2.17 4.02 -1.52
CA GLN A 162 2.81 5.27 -1.09
C GLN A 162 3.11 5.24 0.40
N LEU A 163 2.12 4.86 1.22
CA LEU A 163 2.27 4.77 2.66
C LEU A 163 3.28 3.68 3.06
N ALA A 164 3.27 2.54 2.38
CA ALA A 164 4.24 1.47 2.61
C ALA A 164 5.68 1.89 2.30
N GLY A 165 5.91 2.65 1.22
CA GLY A 165 7.22 3.22 0.89
C GLY A 165 7.70 4.22 1.95
N GLU A 166 6.80 5.07 2.46
CA GLU A 166 7.08 5.99 3.55
C GLU A 166 7.46 5.23 4.83
N ILE A 167 6.69 4.21 5.20
CA ILE A 167 6.97 3.36 6.37
C ILE A 167 8.30 2.63 6.20
N ALA A 168 8.54 1.98 5.07
CA ALA A 168 9.79 1.27 4.81
C ALA A 168 11.00 2.19 5.01
N MET A 169 10.92 3.45 4.56
CA MET A 169 11.99 4.43 4.70
C MET A 169 12.18 4.91 6.14
N THR A 170 11.13 4.93 6.99
CA THR A 170 11.14 5.75 8.22
C THR A 170 10.88 5.00 9.53
N HIS A 171 10.55 3.70 9.50
CA HIS A 171 10.22 2.94 10.71
C HIS A 171 11.41 2.73 11.67
N HIS A 172 12.63 2.96 11.23
CA HIS A 172 13.83 2.94 12.06
C HIS A 172 14.36 4.33 12.43
N GLU A 173 13.62 5.38 12.11
CA GLU A 173 13.94 6.71 12.61
C GLU A 173 13.62 6.80 14.10
N HIS A 174 14.46 7.52 14.86
CA HIS A 174 14.26 7.77 16.27
C HIS A 174 13.76 9.19 16.49
N TYR A 175 12.83 9.38 17.41
CA TYR A 175 12.22 10.68 17.67
C TYR A 175 13.24 11.78 18.00
N ASN A 176 14.38 11.40 18.61
CA ASN A 176 15.50 12.30 18.94
C ASN A 176 16.49 12.51 17.77
N GLY A 177 16.26 11.94 16.59
CA GLY A 177 17.14 12.07 15.42
C GLY A 177 18.33 11.10 15.40
N ALA A 178 18.45 10.20 16.35
CA ALA A 178 19.54 9.19 16.39
C ALA A 178 19.25 7.94 15.55
N GLY A 179 18.14 7.93 14.81
CA GLY A 179 17.71 6.81 13.95
C GLY A 179 18.40 6.77 12.60
N TYR A 180 17.87 5.97 11.69
CA TYR A 180 18.35 5.81 10.32
C TYR A 180 17.18 5.53 9.39
N PRO A 181 17.31 5.69 8.07
CA PRO A 181 18.51 6.04 7.28
C PRO A 181 18.66 7.54 7.03
N LEU A 182 17.68 8.39 7.39
CA LEU A 182 17.68 9.82 7.08
C LEU A 182 18.09 10.69 8.26
N GLY A 183 17.98 10.19 9.50
CA GLY A 183 18.23 10.94 10.73
C GLY A 183 17.16 12.00 11.00
N LEU A 184 15.90 11.73 10.62
CA LEU A 184 14.77 12.61 10.86
C LEU A 184 14.50 12.73 12.37
N CYS A 185 14.00 13.90 12.82
CA CYS A 185 13.76 14.18 14.20
C CYS A 185 12.32 14.65 14.45
N GLY A 186 11.75 14.22 15.56
CA GLY A 186 10.46 14.69 16.02
C GLY A 186 9.33 14.41 15.00
N ARG A 187 8.60 15.46 14.63
CA ARG A 187 7.48 15.36 13.69
C ARG A 187 7.88 15.40 12.22
N ASP A 188 9.16 15.59 11.92
CA ASP A 188 9.67 15.41 10.55
C ASP A 188 9.64 13.92 10.15
N ILE A 189 9.60 13.00 11.16
CA ILE A 189 9.30 11.60 10.92
C ILE A 189 7.79 11.48 10.64
N PRO A 190 7.36 10.92 9.50
CA PRO A 190 5.96 10.65 9.22
C PRO A 190 5.26 9.88 10.34
N LEU A 191 3.99 10.19 10.61
CA LEU A 191 3.24 9.54 11.69
C LEU A 191 3.20 8.01 11.54
N ALA A 192 3.07 7.52 10.32
CA ALA A 192 3.06 6.10 10.02
C ALA A 192 4.37 5.42 10.46
N GLY A 193 5.52 5.99 10.16
CA GLY A 193 6.82 5.50 10.61
C GLY A 193 6.95 5.48 12.13
N ARG A 194 6.50 6.56 12.82
CA ARG A 194 6.52 6.65 14.28
C ARG A 194 5.64 5.58 14.95
N ILE A 195 4.47 5.26 14.36
CA ILE A 195 3.56 4.22 14.86
C ILE A 195 4.19 2.84 14.65
N VAL A 196 4.66 2.55 13.44
CA VAL A 196 5.23 1.24 13.09
C VAL A 196 6.49 0.95 13.94
N ALA A 197 7.32 1.95 14.22
CA ALA A 197 8.49 1.81 15.10
C ALA A 197 8.12 1.26 16.50
N VAL A 198 7.01 1.69 17.10
CA VAL A 198 6.53 1.17 18.38
C VAL A 198 5.95 -0.22 18.25
N ALA A 199 5.16 -0.46 17.19
CA ALA A 199 4.54 -1.76 16.92
C ALA A 199 5.59 -2.85 16.66
N ASP A 200 6.59 -2.56 15.83
CA ASP A 200 7.69 -3.47 15.53
C ASP A 200 8.54 -3.77 16.77
N PHE A 201 8.94 -2.76 17.53
CA PHE A 201 9.69 -2.95 18.77
C PHE A 201 8.92 -3.84 19.76
N PHE A 202 7.61 -3.63 19.91
CA PHE A 202 6.78 -4.46 20.78
C PHE A 202 6.73 -5.91 20.29
N ASP A 203 6.46 -6.14 19.01
CA ASP A 203 6.38 -7.48 18.44
C ASP A 203 7.72 -8.19 18.51
N ALA A 204 8.78 -7.53 18.07
CA ALA A 204 10.13 -8.07 18.07
C ALA A 204 10.56 -8.58 19.45
N LEU A 205 10.22 -7.88 20.54
CA LEU A 205 10.64 -8.26 21.88
C LEU A 205 9.70 -9.24 22.57
N THR A 206 8.44 -9.33 22.16
CA THR A 206 7.43 -10.21 22.79
C THR A 206 7.27 -11.56 22.10
N HIS A 207 8.05 -11.84 21.03
CA HIS A 207 8.05 -13.13 20.32
C HIS A 207 9.43 -13.78 20.34
N ASP A 208 9.46 -15.12 20.31
CA ASP A 208 10.69 -15.89 20.19
C ASP A 208 11.32 -15.63 18.82
N ARG A 209 12.61 -15.41 18.78
CA ARG A 209 13.46 -15.39 17.58
C ARG A 209 14.46 -16.53 17.64
N SER A 210 15.07 -16.89 16.53
CA SER A 210 16.06 -17.99 16.46
C SER A 210 17.20 -17.85 17.47
N TYR A 211 17.57 -16.62 17.81
CA TYR A 211 18.69 -16.28 18.70
C TYR A 211 18.27 -15.70 20.07
N ARG A 212 16.97 -15.48 20.33
CA ARG A 212 16.49 -14.84 21.56
C ARG A 212 15.07 -15.27 21.93
N LYS A 213 14.86 -15.60 23.20
CA LYS A 213 13.52 -15.84 23.77
C LYS A 213 12.73 -14.55 23.97
N ALA A 214 11.40 -14.67 23.88
CA ALA A 214 10.47 -13.59 24.16
C ALA A 214 10.67 -13.04 25.58
N LEU A 215 10.59 -11.74 25.71
CA LEU A 215 10.51 -11.08 27.00
C LEU A 215 9.06 -11.04 27.51
N PRO A 216 8.85 -10.98 28.85
CA PRO A 216 7.52 -10.75 29.41
C PRO A 216 6.93 -9.44 28.87
N VAL A 217 5.65 -9.46 28.50
CA VAL A 217 4.97 -8.30 27.88
C VAL A 217 5.11 -7.04 28.75
N ASP A 218 4.92 -7.16 30.06
CA ASP A 218 5.01 -6.00 30.97
C ASP A 218 6.43 -5.40 31.03
N THR A 219 7.46 -6.23 30.85
CA THR A 219 8.85 -5.76 30.69
C THR A 219 8.98 -4.92 29.42
N VAL A 220 8.45 -5.38 28.30
CA VAL A 220 8.50 -4.65 27.03
C VAL A 220 7.71 -3.35 27.08
N LEU A 221 6.54 -3.35 27.74
CA LEU A 221 5.78 -2.12 27.98
C LEU A 221 6.59 -1.09 28.79
N SER A 222 7.33 -1.53 29.80
CA SER A 222 8.21 -0.65 30.58
C SER A 222 9.35 -0.09 29.71
N MET A 223 9.98 -0.93 28.88
CA MET A 223 11.02 -0.52 27.94
C MET A 223 10.53 0.53 26.92
N ILE A 224 9.29 0.40 26.43
CA ILE A 224 8.69 1.40 25.52
C ILE A 224 8.50 2.73 26.27
N ARG A 225 8.01 2.72 27.51
CA ARG A 225 7.85 3.94 28.33
C ARG A 225 9.19 4.64 28.57
N GLU A 226 10.24 3.90 28.88
CA GLU A 226 11.59 4.43 29.13
C GLU A 226 12.17 5.12 27.89
N ARG A 227 11.79 4.69 26.69
CA ARG A 227 12.27 5.26 25.42
C ARG A 227 11.39 6.39 24.86
N ARG A 228 10.38 6.79 25.63
CA ARG A 228 9.47 7.90 25.28
C ARG A 228 10.24 9.22 25.14
N GLY A 229 10.12 9.87 23.99
CA GLY A 229 10.82 11.13 23.68
C GLY A 229 12.26 10.94 23.19
N GLU A 230 12.81 9.74 23.29
CA GLU A 230 14.12 9.38 22.74
C GLU A 230 13.95 8.61 21.43
N GLN A 231 13.68 7.32 21.52
CA GLN A 231 13.43 6.47 20.34
C GLN A 231 12.02 6.68 19.80
N PHE A 232 11.02 6.79 20.69
CA PHE A 232 9.61 6.80 20.29
C PHE A 232 8.95 8.16 20.55
N ASP A 233 8.00 8.50 19.64
CA ASP A 233 7.15 9.68 19.81
C ASP A 233 6.35 9.58 21.10
N PRO A 234 6.40 10.62 21.97
CA PRO A 234 5.61 10.65 23.20
C PRO A 234 4.11 10.44 23.01
N GLN A 235 3.52 11.00 21.94
CA GLN A 235 2.09 10.86 21.67
C GLN A 235 1.73 9.42 21.24
N VAL A 236 2.59 8.79 20.44
CA VAL A 236 2.40 7.39 20.02
C VAL A 236 2.55 6.44 21.21
N VAL A 237 3.54 6.67 22.07
CA VAL A 237 3.71 5.87 23.30
C VAL A 237 2.50 6.01 24.22
N ASP A 238 2.02 7.24 24.45
CA ASP A 238 0.86 7.48 25.31
C ASP A 238 -0.41 6.78 24.75
N ALA A 239 -0.64 6.87 23.44
CA ALA A 239 -1.73 6.17 22.76
C ALA A 239 -1.60 4.64 22.86
N PHE A 240 -0.42 4.10 22.60
CA PHE A 240 -0.13 2.66 22.74
C PHE A 240 -0.41 2.16 24.17
N MET A 241 0.05 2.90 25.18
CA MET A 241 -0.15 2.53 26.58
C MET A 241 -1.62 2.60 26.99
N SER A 242 -2.41 3.53 26.44
CA SER A 242 -3.85 3.62 26.73
C SER A 242 -4.64 2.41 26.26
N ILE A 243 -4.15 1.68 25.26
CA ILE A 243 -4.75 0.48 24.69
C ILE A 243 -3.94 -0.80 24.97
N ALA A 244 -3.04 -0.78 25.95
CA ALA A 244 -2.12 -1.90 26.21
C ALA A 244 -2.85 -3.25 26.39
N GLU A 245 -4.00 -3.27 27.05
CA GLU A 245 -4.79 -4.50 27.22
C GLU A 245 -5.38 -4.99 25.88
N GLN A 246 -5.82 -4.10 25.00
CA GLN A 246 -6.29 -4.46 23.67
C GLN A 246 -5.14 -5.02 22.80
N ILE A 247 -3.95 -4.44 22.91
CA ILE A 247 -2.72 -4.95 22.26
C ILE A 247 -2.39 -6.36 22.76
N LYS A 248 -2.39 -6.58 24.10
CA LYS A 248 -2.16 -7.91 24.70
C LYS A 248 -3.17 -8.97 24.17
N GLN A 249 -4.45 -8.62 24.15
CA GLN A 249 -5.51 -9.50 23.64
C GLN A 249 -5.33 -9.81 22.14
N THR A 250 -4.98 -8.81 21.34
CA THR A 250 -4.72 -9.00 19.91
C THR A 250 -3.52 -9.90 19.70
N ARG A 251 -2.41 -9.65 20.43
CA ARG A 251 -1.23 -10.53 20.43
C ARG A 251 -1.61 -11.97 20.75
N GLN A 252 -2.36 -12.21 21.82
CA GLN A 252 -2.75 -13.56 22.24
C GLN A 252 -3.57 -14.27 21.17
N ARG A 253 -4.53 -13.58 20.55
CA ARG A 253 -5.33 -14.13 19.43
C ARG A 253 -4.45 -14.50 18.24
N MET A 254 -3.46 -13.65 17.88
CA MET A 254 -2.58 -13.91 16.75
C MET A 254 -1.61 -15.06 17.02
N VAL A 255 -1.09 -15.19 18.25
CA VAL A 255 -0.26 -16.35 18.66
C VAL A 255 -1.04 -17.65 18.59
N GLU A 256 -2.31 -17.66 18.99
CA GLU A 256 -3.14 -18.87 18.87
C GLU A 256 -3.43 -19.21 17.41
N LYS A 257 -3.71 -18.21 16.56
CA LYS A 257 -3.84 -18.42 15.11
C LYS A 257 -2.56 -19.03 14.51
N GLU A 258 -1.39 -18.52 14.91
CA GLU A 258 -0.10 -19.04 14.45
C GLU A 258 0.12 -20.49 14.86
N ARG A 259 -0.24 -20.85 16.09
CA ARG A 259 -0.17 -22.22 16.58
C ARG A 259 -1.05 -23.18 15.79
N ILE A 260 -2.26 -22.73 15.44
CA ILE A 260 -3.18 -23.50 14.59
C ILE A 260 -2.58 -23.65 13.18
N TYR A 261 -2.05 -22.58 12.60
CA TYR A 261 -1.41 -22.59 11.29
C TYR A 261 -0.24 -23.59 11.23
N GLN A 262 0.64 -23.58 12.23
CA GLN A 262 1.76 -24.52 12.31
C GLN A 262 1.31 -25.99 12.48
N ALA A 263 0.19 -26.23 13.15
CA ALA A 263 -0.35 -27.58 13.37
C ALA A 263 -1.06 -28.18 12.14
N THR A 264 -1.45 -27.36 11.17
CA THR A 264 -2.18 -27.77 9.96
C THR A 264 -1.30 -27.95 8.71
N GLU A 265 0.03 -28.05 8.85
CA GLU A 265 1.02 -28.25 7.78
C GLU A 265 0.90 -27.22 6.64
N GLY A 266 0.81 -25.96 6.99
CA GLY A 266 0.81 -24.87 5.99
C GLY A 266 -0.49 -24.84 5.19
N TRP A 267 -1.49 -24.22 5.74
CA TRP A 267 -2.74 -23.97 5.02
C TRP A 267 -2.48 -22.97 3.88
N ASP A 268 -2.72 -23.40 2.62
CA ASP A 268 -2.63 -22.57 1.41
C ASP A 268 -3.77 -21.54 1.30
N GLY A 269 -4.52 -21.30 2.38
CA GLY A 269 -5.64 -20.38 2.42
C GLY A 269 -5.26 -18.92 2.63
N ASP A 270 -6.21 -18.05 2.33
CA ASP A 270 -6.13 -16.60 2.41
C ASP A 270 -5.92 -16.10 3.85
N TRP A 271 -4.72 -16.31 4.41
CA TRP A 271 -4.32 -15.95 5.79
C TRP A 271 -4.50 -14.44 6.07
N TRP A 272 -4.44 -13.58 5.06
CA TRP A 272 -4.70 -12.15 5.14
C TRP A 272 -6.18 -11.81 5.42
N MET A 273 -7.12 -12.73 5.19
CA MET A 273 -8.51 -12.61 5.63
C MET A 273 -8.69 -12.89 7.13
N LEU A 274 -7.65 -13.32 7.82
CA LEU A 274 -7.68 -13.65 9.24
C LEU A 274 -7.13 -12.52 10.15
N ALA A 275 -6.63 -11.44 9.55
CA ALA A 275 -6.19 -10.23 10.25
C ALA A 275 -7.38 -9.26 10.57
#